data_f974d731881cfcb8996adbf2cb7a60b4
#
_entry.id   f974d731881cfcb8996adbf2cb7a60b4
#
_cell.length_a   1.000
_cell.length_b   1.000
_cell.length_c   1.000
_cell.angle_alpha   90.00
_cell.angle_beta   90.00
_cell.angle_gamma   90.00
#
_symmetry.space_group_name_H-M   'P 1'
#
loop_
_entity.id
_entity.type
_entity.pdbx_description
1 polymer ?
#
loop_
_entity_poly.entity_id
_entity_poly.type
_entity_poly.pdbx_seq_one_letter_code
_entity_poly.pdbx_strand_id
1 'polypeptide(L)'
;MNTQAVESEKVRRYFDREADRFDAIYHQEKGPLQHLVDHLFRQVIHRRFALALKWCGQVEGKTILDIGCGSGRYSIELARRGAKVVGLDFAPAMVETARQAAIAAKVENNCTFVQGDFLEWCEPHHFDICLAIGFFDYIERPGIFLEKIQRGTSAGIFSFPVRWTLRSLTRWFRLHAHGCPVYFYTSGEMDLLLEESGCTSTALERLSRDYLVHTRHG
;
A
#
# COMPACT_ATOMS: atom_id res chain seq x y z
N MET A 1 10.87 -17.31 -18.96
CA MET A 1 10.07 -16.16 -18.46
C MET A 1 10.22 -16.15 -16.95
N ASN A 2 10.58 -15.02 -16.38
CA ASN A 2 10.79 -14.89 -14.94
C ASN A 2 9.43 -15.04 -14.20
N THR A 3 9.31 -15.96 -13.25
CA THR A 3 8.07 -16.24 -12.50
C THR A 3 7.48 -14.96 -11.91
N GLN A 4 8.33 -14.07 -11.42
CA GLN A 4 7.93 -12.77 -10.85
C GLN A 4 7.23 -11.86 -11.89
N ALA A 5 7.69 -11.82 -13.13
CA ALA A 5 7.05 -11.04 -14.19
C ALA A 5 5.64 -11.56 -14.54
N VAL A 6 5.45 -12.88 -14.50
CA VAL A 6 4.13 -13.50 -14.75
C VAL A 6 3.15 -13.20 -13.60
N GLU A 7 3.62 -13.18 -12.36
CA GLU A 7 2.78 -12.86 -11.21
C GLU A 7 2.41 -11.37 -11.15
N SER A 8 3.39 -10.48 -11.41
CA SER A 8 3.14 -9.03 -11.54
C SER A 8 2.06 -8.75 -12.58
N GLU A 9 2.11 -9.42 -13.73
CA GLU A 9 1.11 -9.26 -14.79
C GLU A 9 -0.30 -9.74 -14.37
N LYS A 10 -0.41 -10.84 -13.59
CA LYS A 10 -1.71 -11.30 -13.05
C LYS A 10 -2.29 -10.29 -12.07
N VAL A 11 -1.47 -9.76 -11.19
CA VAL A 11 -1.86 -8.72 -10.21
C VAL A 11 -2.30 -7.46 -10.95
N ARG A 12 -1.55 -7.01 -11.98
CA ARG A 12 -1.90 -5.86 -12.80
C ARG A 12 -3.28 -6.02 -13.45
N ARG A 13 -3.52 -7.14 -14.13
CA ARG A 13 -4.81 -7.43 -14.78
C ARG A 13 -5.98 -7.48 -13.80
N TYR A 14 -5.73 -7.91 -12.56
CA TYR A 14 -6.76 -7.88 -11.53
C TYR A 14 -7.10 -6.43 -11.16
N PHE A 15 -6.12 -5.59 -10.89
CA PHE A 15 -6.34 -4.19 -10.52
C PHE A 15 -6.90 -3.33 -11.64
N ASP A 16 -6.48 -3.55 -12.90
CA ASP A 16 -7.06 -2.87 -14.06
C ASP A 16 -8.56 -3.18 -14.21
N ARG A 17 -9.00 -4.41 -13.93
CA ARG A 17 -10.41 -4.80 -13.99
C ARG A 17 -11.24 -4.33 -12.80
N GLU A 18 -10.62 -4.18 -11.65
CA GLU A 18 -11.29 -3.82 -10.40
C GLU A 18 -11.14 -2.33 -10.06
N ALA A 19 -10.47 -1.52 -10.91
CA ALA A 19 -10.22 -0.11 -10.65
C ALA A 19 -11.51 0.66 -10.32
N ASP A 20 -12.57 0.48 -11.13
CA ASP A 20 -13.88 1.10 -10.91
C ASP A 20 -14.57 0.63 -9.63
N ARG A 21 -14.31 -0.61 -9.20
CA ARG A 21 -14.85 -1.17 -7.95
C ARG A 21 -14.10 -0.73 -6.71
N PHE A 22 -12.79 -0.48 -6.82
CA PHE A 22 -12.00 0.03 -5.70
C PHE A 22 -12.47 1.42 -5.28
N ASP A 23 -12.84 2.26 -6.22
CA ASP A 23 -13.42 3.57 -5.94
C ASP A 23 -14.84 3.45 -5.36
N ALA A 24 -15.64 2.51 -5.87
CA ALA A 24 -16.99 2.22 -5.40
C ALA A 24 -17.05 1.63 -3.96
N ILE A 25 -16.01 0.96 -3.48
CA ILE A 25 -15.93 0.47 -2.08
C ILE A 25 -16.04 1.65 -1.08
N TYR A 26 -15.68 2.85 -1.50
CA TYR A 26 -15.74 4.05 -0.68
C TYR A 26 -17.02 4.88 -0.84
N HIS A 27 -17.85 4.64 -1.90
CA HIS A 27 -18.95 5.54 -2.28
C HIS A 27 -20.35 4.91 -2.42
N GLN A 28 -20.56 3.58 -2.34
CA GLN A 28 -21.88 2.97 -2.58
C GLN A 28 -22.66 2.62 -1.31
N GLU A 29 -23.96 2.98 -1.30
CA GLU A 29 -24.98 2.53 -0.35
C GLU A 29 -25.46 1.11 -0.70
N LYS A 30 -25.45 0.21 0.28
CA LYS A 30 -25.90 -1.20 0.16
C LYS A 30 -26.78 -1.59 1.35
N GLY A 31 -27.55 -2.66 1.21
CA GLY A 31 -28.57 -3.08 2.19
C GLY A 31 -28.09 -3.42 3.62
N PRO A 32 -28.99 -3.54 4.63
CA PRO A 32 -28.68 -3.44 6.05
C PRO A 32 -27.72 -4.50 6.62
N LEU A 33 -27.73 -5.74 6.13
CA LEU A 33 -26.80 -6.78 6.59
C LEU A 33 -25.40 -6.59 6.01
N GLN A 34 -25.32 -6.11 4.77
CA GLN A 34 -24.12 -5.72 4.11
C GLN A 34 -23.51 -4.46 4.74
N HIS A 35 -24.36 -3.56 5.29
CA HIS A 35 -23.95 -2.39 6.05
C HIS A 35 -23.16 -2.73 7.31
N LEU A 36 -23.52 -3.78 8.05
CA LEU A 36 -22.79 -4.15 9.28
C LEU A 36 -21.40 -4.70 8.96
N VAL A 37 -21.29 -5.57 7.95
CA VAL A 37 -20.01 -6.14 7.50
C VAL A 37 -19.14 -5.06 6.87
N ASP A 38 -19.70 -4.20 6.04
CA ASP A 38 -19.02 -3.07 5.42
C ASP A 38 -18.61 -2.02 6.46
N HIS A 39 -19.42 -1.78 7.48
CA HIS A 39 -19.08 -0.86 8.57
C HIS A 39 -17.86 -1.34 9.36
N LEU A 40 -17.82 -2.61 9.76
CA LEU A 40 -16.67 -3.21 10.43
C LEU A 40 -15.43 -3.24 9.53
N PHE A 41 -15.61 -3.47 8.22
CA PHE A 41 -14.53 -3.46 7.24
C PHE A 41 -13.97 -2.05 7.04
N ARG A 42 -14.84 -1.04 6.92
CA ARG A 42 -14.47 0.37 6.80
C ARG A 42 -13.75 0.87 8.05
N GLN A 43 -14.18 0.48 9.26
CA GLN A 43 -13.51 0.88 10.50
C GLN A 43 -12.03 0.44 10.52
N VAL A 44 -11.72 -0.79 10.10
CA VAL A 44 -10.33 -1.28 10.05
C VAL A 44 -9.49 -0.51 9.03
N ILE A 45 -10.06 -0.23 7.85
CA ILE A 45 -9.37 0.58 6.82
C ILE A 45 -9.16 2.01 7.33
N HIS A 46 -10.15 2.60 7.98
CA HIS A 46 -10.02 3.94 8.56
C HIS A 46 -8.99 3.98 9.68
N ARG A 47 -8.98 2.96 10.57
CA ARG A 47 -8.00 2.87 11.65
C ARG A 47 -6.57 2.74 11.08
N ARG A 48 -6.36 1.88 10.08
CA ARG A 48 -5.08 1.72 9.39
C ARG A 48 -4.64 3.04 8.76
N PHE A 49 -5.54 3.71 8.04
CA PHE A 49 -5.29 5.01 7.43
C PHE A 49 -4.88 6.06 8.46
N ALA A 50 -5.66 6.23 9.50
CA ALA A 50 -5.38 7.20 10.56
C ALA A 50 -4.05 6.92 11.27
N LEU A 51 -3.76 5.64 11.55
CA LEU A 51 -2.53 5.24 12.24
C LEU A 51 -1.29 5.44 11.35
N ALA A 52 -1.35 5.08 10.08
CA ALA A 52 -0.26 5.30 9.13
C ALA A 52 0.05 6.80 9.01
N LEU A 53 -0.98 7.64 8.85
CA LEU A 53 -0.79 9.09 8.82
C LEU A 53 -0.27 9.68 10.13
N LYS A 54 -0.66 9.12 11.28
CA LYS A 54 -0.13 9.50 12.59
C LYS A 54 1.37 9.18 12.68
N TRP A 55 1.79 8.03 12.16
CA TRP A 55 3.19 7.62 12.19
C TRP A 55 4.07 8.39 11.20
N CYS A 56 3.51 8.94 10.11
CA CYS A 56 4.23 9.89 9.27
C CYS A 56 4.64 11.17 10.04
N GLY A 57 3.91 11.53 11.11
CA GLY A 57 4.18 12.71 11.93
C GLY A 57 4.02 14.03 11.18
N GLN A 58 4.92 14.97 11.44
CA GLN A 58 5.01 16.25 10.72
C GLN A 58 5.64 15.99 9.34
N VAL A 59 4.89 16.26 8.28
CA VAL A 59 5.31 15.94 6.89
C VAL A 59 5.47 17.18 6.01
N GLU A 60 5.25 18.37 6.53
CA GLU A 60 5.42 19.61 5.78
C GLU A 60 6.85 19.71 5.24
N GLY A 61 6.99 19.89 3.95
CA GLY A 61 8.27 19.96 3.24
C GLY A 61 8.99 18.64 3.03
N LYS A 62 8.51 17.52 3.61
CA LYS A 62 9.11 16.19 3.43
C LYS A 62 8.79 15.59 2.06
N THR A 63 9.70 14.77 1.59
CA THR A 63 9.55 13.94 0.40
C THR A 63 9.06 12.55 0.78
N ILE A 64 7.99 12.10 0.14
CA ILE A 64 7.32 10.83 0.46
C ILE A 64 7.14 9.99 -0.79
N LEU A 65 7.50 8.71 -0.69
CA LEU A 65 7.25 7.70 -1.72
C LEU A 65 6.08 6.82 -1.28
N ASP A 66 5.03 6.73 -2.10
CA ASP A 66 3.86 5.87 -1.87
C ASP A 66 3.84 4.75 -2.92
N ILE A 67 4.31 3.55 -2.54
CA ILE A 67 4.45 2.38 -3.41
C ILE A 67 3.15 1.58 -3.42
N GLY A 68 2.62 1.31 -4.62
CA GLY A 68 1.28 0.75 -4.80
C GLY A 68 0.22 1.73 -4.33
N CYS A 69 0.35 3.00 -4.77
CA CYS A 69 -0.47 4.11 -4.28
C CYS A 69 -1.96 3.98 -4.60
N GLY A 70 -2.34 3.09 -5.55
CA GLY A 70 -3.71 2.90 -6.00
C GLY A 70 -4.34 4.22 -6.43
N SER A 71 -5.53 4.53 -5.94
CA SER A 71 -6.24 5.80 -6.20
C SER A 71 -5.65 7.04 -5.48
N GLY A 72 -4.46 6.94 -4.90
CA GLY A 72 -3.72 8.05 -4.31
C GLY A 72 -4.21 8.54 -2.94
N ARG A 73 -4.98 7.73 -2.22
CA ARG A 73 -5.62 8.15 -0.96
C ARG A 73 -4.63 8.65 0.10
N TYR A 74 -3.52 7.94 0.31
CA TYR A 74 -2.47 8.36 1.25
C TYR A 74 -1.69 9.54 0.69
N SER A 75 -1.30 9.46 -0.58
CA SER A 75 -0.57 10.51 -1.29
C SER A 75 -1.27 11.87 -1.19
N ILE A 76 -2.57 11.92 -1.49
CA ILE A 76 -3.38 13.14 -1.46
C ILE A 76 -3.47 13.72 -0.06
N GLU A 77 -3.71 12.89 0.96
CA GLU A 77 -3.81 13.37 2.33
C GLU A 77 -2.47 13.90 2.86
N LEU A 78 -1.36 13.25 2.51
CA LEU A 78 -0.01 13.71 2.88
C LEU A 78 0.35 15.02 2.15
N ALA A 79 -0.02 15.14 0.88
CA ALA A 79 0.16 16.37 0.12
C ALA A 79 -0.66 17.55 0.68
N ARG A 80 -1.88 17.30 1.19
CA ARG A 80 -2.68 18.31 1.93
C ARG A 80 -1.98 18.80 3.19
N ARG A 81 -1.12 17.98 3.77
CA ARG A 81 -0.30 18.30 4.95
C ARG A 81 1.06 18.91 4.59
N GLY A 82 1.25 19.28 3.33
CA GLY A 82 2.45 19.98 2.85
C GLY A 82 3.61 19.08 2.42
N ALA A 83 3.43 17.76 2.34
CA ALA A 83 4.45 16.86 1.78
C ALA A 83 4.55 16.98 0.26
N LYS A 84 5.73 16.66 -0.29
CA LYS A 84 5.95 16.37 -1.72
C LYS A 84 5.89 14.87 -1.91
N VAL A 85 4.88 14.37 -2.64
CA VAL A 85 4.60 12.95 -2.73
C VAL A 85 4.81 12.44 -4.14
N VAL A 86 5.54 11.33 -4.27
CA VAL A 86 5.60 10.52 -5.48
C VAL A 86 4.81 9.25 -5.21
N GLY A 87 3.69 9.09 -5.89
CA GLY A 87 2.88 7.86 -5.88
C GLY A 87 3.26 6.99 -7.08
N LEU A 88 3.64 5.75 -6.82
CA LEU A 88 3.98 4.78 -7.84
C LEU A 88 2.96 3.65 -7.84
N ASP A 89 2.39 3.35 -9.00
CA ASP A 89 1.55 2.17 -9.20
C ASP A 89 1.79 1.59 -10.59
N PHE A 90 1.68 0.28 -10.73
CA PHE A 90 1.89 -0.37 -12.02
C PHE A 90 0.61 -0.42 -12.87
N ALA A 91 -0.58 -0.23 -12.28
CA ALA A 91 -1.87 -0.21 -12.94
C ALA A 91 -2.17 1.18 -13.51
N PRO A 92 -2.23 1.36 -14.85
CA PRO A 92 -2.46 2.68 -15.45
C PRO A 92 -3.79 3.31 -15.04
N ALA A 93 -4.83 2.52 -14.86
CA ALA A 93 -6.14 2.99 -14.41
C ALA A 93 -6.08 3.59 -12.99
N MET A 94 -5.30 2.99 -12.09
CA MET A 94 -5.10 3.51 -10.73
C MET A 94 -4.35 4.83 -10.74
N VAL A 95 -3.29 4.95 -11.55
CA VAL A 95 -2.50 6.18 -11.69
C VAL A 95 -3.36 7.32 -12.22
N GLU A 96 -4.21 7.05 -13.20
CA GLU A 96 -5.12 8.07 -13.75
C GLU A 96 -6.17 8.49 -12.71
N THR A 97 -6.77 7.54 -12.00
CA THR A 97 -7.69 7.83 -10.89
C THR A 97 -7.02 8.71 -9.82
N ALA A 98 -5.78 8.38 -9.45
CA ALA A 98 -5.01 9.16 -8.47
C ALA A 98 -4.74 10.60 -8.94
N ARG A 99 -4.41 10.79 -10.23
CA ARG A 99 -4.22 12.13 -10.82
C ARG A 99 -5.49 12.96 -10.77
N GLN A 100 -6.61 12.40 -11.19
CA GLN A 100 -7.90 13.06 -11.15
C GLN A 100 -8.32 13.43 -9.72
N ALA A 101 -8.11 12.52 -8.78
CA ALA A 101 -8.39 12.75 -7.36
C ALA A 101 -7.49 13.86 -6.76
N ALA A 102 -6.22 13.96 -7.16
CA ALA A 102 -5.32 15.02 -6.71
C ALA A 102 -5.75 16.39 -7.25
N ILE A 103 -6.17 16.47 -8.52
CA ILE A 103 -6.72 17.70 -9.13
C ILE A 103 -8.00 18.11 -8.38
N ALA A 104 -8.93 17.19 -8.16
CA ALA A 104 -10.16 17.46 -7.42
C ALA A 104 -9.88 17.93 -5.98
N ALA A 105 -8.81 17.44 -5.37
CA ALA A 105 -8.35 17.82 -4.04
C ALA A 105 -7.50 19.11 -4.03
N LYS A 106 -7.13 19.66 -5.17
CA LYS A 106 -6.26 20.85 -5.36
C LYS A 106 -4.87 20.67 -4.75
N VAL A 107 -4.29 19.48 -4.90
CA VAL A 107 -2.94 19.14 -4.42
C VAL A 107 -2.03 18.58 -5.54
N GLU A 108 -2.42 18.72 -6.79
CA GLU A 108 -1.70 18.24 -7.98
C GLU A 108 -0.26 18.77 -8.05
N ASN A 109 0.01 19.94 -7.50
CA ASN A 109 1.36 20.53 -7.45
C ASN A 109 2.27 19.86 -6.39
N ASN A 110 1.70 19.07 -5.49
CA ASN A 110 2.40 18.36 -4.43
C ASN A 110 2.38 16.83 -4.61
N CYS A 111 1.66 16.33 -5.63
CA CYS A 111 1.59 14.91 -5.95
C CYS A 111 2.07 14.66 -7.38
N THR A 112 3.04 13.77 -7.53
CA THR A 112 3.43 13.22 -8.83
C THR A 112 3.04 11.75 -8.85
N PHE A 113 2.23 11.32 -9.84
CA PHE A 113 1.85 9.91 -9.99
C PHE A 113 2.53 9.30 -11.20
N VAL A 114 3.28 8.22 -10.97
CA VAL A 114 4.10 7.52 -11.96
C VAL A 114 3.56 6.12 -12.17
N GLN A 115 3.37 5.73 -13.42
CA GLN A 115 3.11 4.34 -13.76
C GLN A 115 4.42 3.59 -13.91
N GLY A 116 4.59 2.49 -13.17
CA GLY A 116 5.78 1.65 -13.29
C GLY A 116 5.87 0.54 -12.27
N ASP A 117 6.78 -0.41 -12.55
CA ASP A 117 7.21 -1.40 -11.57
C ASP A 117 8.26 -0.79 -10.65
N PHE A 118 8.05 -0.91 -9.34
CA PHE A 118 8.98 -0.34 -8.36
C PHE A 118 10.40 -0.90 -8.48
N LEU A 119 10.57 -2.16 -8.84
CA LEU A 119 11.91 -2.75 -8.98
C LEU A 119 12.66 -2.19 -10.19
N GLU A 120 11.94 -1.83 -11.25
CA GLU A 120 12.52 -1.24 -12.47
C GLU A 120 12.63 0.29 -12.39
N TRP A 121 11.80 0.90 -11.55
CA TRP A 121 11.76 2.34 -11.38
C TRP A 121 13.03 2.86 -10.70
N CYS A 122 13.65 3.87 -11.29
CA CYS A 122 14.84 4.53 -10.76
C CYS A 122 14.50 5.97 -10.42
N GLU A 123 14.63 6.32 -9.15
CA GLU A 123 14.56 7.70 -8.69
C GLU A 123 15.91 8.10 -8.12
N PRO A 124 16.52 9.20 -8.58
CA PRO A 124 17.83 9.63 -8.09
C PRO A 124 17.78 10.28 -6.69
N HIS A 125 16.60 10.52 -6.16
CA HIS A 125 16.41 11.23 -4.90
C HIS A 125 16.14 10.24 -3.76
N HIS A 126 16.65 10.60 -2.58
CA HIS A 126 16.32 9.91 -1.33
C HIS A 126 15.03 10.48 -0.74
N PHE A 127 14.14 9.62 -0.24
CA PHE A 127 12.88 10.03 0.38
C PHE A 127 12.98 10.01 1.90
N ASP A 128 12.30 10.93 2.56
CA ASP A 128 12.20 10.94 4.02
C ASP A 128 11.38 9.76 4.54
N ILE A 129 10.29 9.42 3.84
CA ILE A 129 9.36 8.36 4.25
C ILE A 129 8.90 7.57 3.02
N CYS A 130 8.82 6.25 3.16
CA CYS A 130 8.14 5.38 2.21
C CYS A 130 6.87 4.79 2.83
N LEU A 131 5.77 4.80 2.07
CA LEU A 131 4.59 4.01 2.37
C LEU A 131 4.49 2.84 1.40
N ALA A 132 4.12 1.65 1.93
CA ALA A 132 3.73 0.49 1.13
C ALA A 132 2.54 -0.20 1.82
N ILE A 133 1.35 0.38 1.64
CA ILE A 133 0.13 -0.02 2.35
C ILE A 133 -0.79 -0.86 1.46
N GLY A 134 -0.93 -2.15 1.79
CA GLY A 134 -1.67 -3.11 0.97
C GLY A 134 -0.87 -3.57 -0.26
N PHE A 135 0.43 -3.32 -0.27
CA PHE A 135 1.36 -3.66 -1.34
C PHE A 135 1.93 -5.08 -1.16
N PHE A 136 2.45 -5.40 0.02
CA PHE A 136 3.06 -6.71 0.32
C PHE A 136 2.07 -7.87 0.33
N ASP A 137 0.79 -7.60 0.23
CA ASP A 137 -0.27 -8.59 0.03
C ASP A 137 -0.07 -9.41 -1.26
N TYR A 138 0.58 -8.83 -2.27
CA TYR A 138 0.67 -9.35 -3.63
C TYR A 138 2.10 -9.65 -4.09
N ILE A 139 3.07 -9.56 -3.19
CA ILE A 139 4.49 -9.70 -3.47
C ILE A 139 5.02 -11.04 -2.97
N GLU A 140 5.53 -11.87 -3.89
CA GLU A 140 6.11 -13.18 -3.59
C GLU A 140 7.42 -13.07 -2.80
N ARG A 141 8.27 -12.12 -3.21
CA ARG A 141 9.62 -11.91 -2.66
C ARG A 141 9.78 -10.52 -2.05
N PRO A 142 9.17 -10.26 -0.89
CA PRO A 142 9.15 -8.93 -0.30
C PRO A 142 10.52 -8.40 0.12
N GLY A 143 11.49 -9.28 0.43
CA GLY A 143 12.84 -8.88 0.82
C GLY A 143 13.53 -7.99 -0.20
N ILE A 144 13.46 -8.32 -1.50
CA ILE A 144 14.06 -7.52 -2.57
C ILE A 144 13.48 -6.09 -2.61
N PHE A 145 12.18 -5.97 -2.37
CA PHE A 145 11.51 -4.67 -2.30
C PHE A 145 11.93 -3.88 -1.07
N LEU A 146 11.98 -4.53 0.10
CA LEU A 146 12.39 -3.90 1.36
C LEU A 146 13.84 -3.42 1.30
N GLU A 147 14.76 -4.22 0.75
CA GLU A 147 16.16 -3.80 0.53
C GLU A 147 16.26 -2.56 -0.36
N LYS A 148 15.48 -2.51 -1.45
CA LYS A 148 15.46 -1.33 -2.33
C LYS A 148 14.87 -0.12 -1.61
N ILE A 149 13.79 -0.30 -0.86
CA ILE A 149 13.17 0.76 -0.06
C ILE A 149 14.17 1.28 0.98
N GLN A 150 14.81 0.40 1.72
CA GLN A 150 15.76 0.76 2.77
C GLN A 150 16.91 1.63 2.24
N ARG A 151 17.44 1.31 1.06
CA ARG A 151 18.52 2.10 0.43
C ARG A 151 18.07 3.49 -0.04
N GLY A 152 16.81 3.67 -0.39
CA GLY A 152 16.28 4.91 -0.97
C GLY A 152 15.48 5.78 -0.01
N THR A 153 15.32 5.37 1.25
CA THR A 153 14.42 6.08 2.18
C THR A 153 14.92 6.05 3.62
N SER A 154 14.58 7.07 4.43
CA SER A 154 15.01 7.16 5.86
C SER A 154 14.08 6.41 6.81
N ALA A 155 12.81 6.25 6.44
CA ALA A 155 11.80 5.54 7.24
C ALA A 155 10.76 4.87 6.33
N GLY A 156 10.09 3.85 6.87
CA GLY A 156 9.04 3.14 6.16
C GLY A 156 7.80 2.92 7.01
N ILE A 157 6.63 2.92 6.37
CA ILE A 157 5.37 2.50 6.98
C ILE A 157 4.74 1.46 6.07
N PHE A 158 4.71 0.22 6.54
CA PHE A 158 4.31 -0.93 5.73
C PHE A 158 3.12 -1.64 6.33
N SER A 159 2.30 -2.27 5.50
CA SER A 159 1.30 -3.21 5.98
C SER A 159 1.53 -4.61 5.43
N PHE A 160 1.41 -5.61 6.32
CA PHE A 160 1.51 -7.03 5.99
C PHE A 160 0.22 -7.73 6.40
N PRO A 161 -0.44 -8.48 5.51
CA PRO A 161 -1.69 -9.16 5.85
C PRO A 161 -1.44 -10.32 6.80
N VAL A 162 -2.28 -10.39 7.84
CA VAL A 162 -2.17 -11.41 8.89
C VAL A 162 -2.57 -12.77 8.35
N ARG A 163 -1.73 -13.80 8.58
CA ARG A 163 -2.06 -15.22 8.38
C ARG A 163 -3.03 -15.71 9.46
N TRP A 164 -3.83 -16.71 9.15
CA TRP A 164 -4.74 -17.37 10.10
C TRP A 164 -5.86 -16.51 10.66
N THR A 165 -6.57 -15.82 9.79
CA THR A 165 -7.86 -15.21 10.11
C THR A 165 -8.95 -15.81 9.22
N LEU A 166 -10.21 -15.85 9.68
CA LEU A 166 -11.34 -16.26 8.83
C LEU A 166 -11.40 -15.43 7.54
N ARG A 167 -10.99 -14.17 7.62
CA ARG A 167 -10.93 -13.26 6.48
C ARG A 167 -9.77 -13.55 5.53
N SER A 168 -8.64 -14.04 6.03
CA SER A 168 -7.53 -14.45 5.15
C SER A 168 -7.93 -15.63 4.27
N LEU A 169 -8.70 -16.59 4.80
CA LEU A 169 -9.21 -17.71 4.03
C LEU A 169 -10.20 -17.25 2.94
N THR A 170 -11.21 -16.44 3.30
CA THR A 170 -12.20 -15.93 2.32
C THR A 170 -11.55 -15.04 1.27
N ARG A 171 -10.56 -14.25 1.64
CA ARG A 171 -9.78 -13.41 0.73
C ARG A 171 -8.95 -14.27 -0.22
N TRP A 172 -8.30 -15.29 0.32
CA TRP A 172 -7.50 -16.24 -0.48
C TRP A 172 -8.36 -16.91 -1.56
N PHE A 173 -9.52 -17.50 -1.17
CA PHE A 173 -10.43 -18.12 -2.12
C PHE A 173 -10.90 -17.15 -3.22
N ARG A 174 -11.30 -15.95 -2.82
CA ARG A 174 -11.79 -14.94 -3.77
C ARG A 174 -10.71 -14.52 -4.76
N LEU A 175 -9.49 -14.20 -4.27
CA LEU A 175 -8.40 -13.72 -5.14
C LEU A 175 -7.86 -14.86 -6.00
N HIS A 176 -7.74 -16.06 -5.45
CA HIS A 176 -7.31 -17.24 -6.20
C HIS A 176 -8.29 -17.56 -7.33
N ALA A 177 -9.60 -17.47 -7.12
CA ALA A 177 -10.63 -17.66 -8.16
C ALA A 177 -10.50 -16.63 -9.31
N HIS A 178 -9.91 -15.45 -9.04
CA HIS A 178 -9.64 -14.42 -10.04
C HIS A 178 -8.20 -14.48 -10.59
N GLY A 179 -7.42 -15.50 -10.21
CA GLY A 179 -6.05 -15.67 -10.64
C GLY A 179 -5.06 -14.66 -10.06
N CYS A 180 -5.44 -13.95 -8.99
CA CYS A 180 -4.57 -12.98 -8.30
C CYS A 180 -3.88 -13.66 -7.10
N PRO A 181 -2.54 -13.72 -7.06
CA PRO A 181 -1.82 -14.26 -5.92
C PRO A 181 -2.02 -13.36 -4.69
N VAL A 182 -2.01 -13.98 -3.49
CA VAL A 182 -2.05 -13.25 -2.22
C VAL A 182 -1.20 -13.98 -1.19
N TYR A 183 -0.41 -13.23 -0.44
CA TYR A 183 0.54 -13.72 0.55
C TYR A 183 0.11 -13.22 1.93
N PHE A 184 0.37 -14.04 2.97
CA PHE A 184 0.01 -13.74 4.35
C PHE A 184 1.19 -14.03 5.26
N TYR A 185 1.32 -13.28 6.34
CA TYR A 185 2.47 -13.30 7.22
C TYR A 185 2.07 -13.59 8.66
N THR A 186 2.93 -14.29 9.39
CA THR A 186 2.97 -14.26 10.85
C THR A 186 3.84 -13.10 11.33
N SER A 187 3.74 -12.73 12.61
CA SER A 187 4.62 -11.70 13.16
C SER A 187 6.10 -12.09 13.05
N GLY A 188 6.45 -13.34 13.35
CA GLY A 188 7.83 -13.81 13.28
C GLY A 188 8.41 -13.80 11.86
N GLU A 189 7.63 -14.19 10.84
CA GLU A 189 8.05 -14.09 9.43
C GLU A 189 8.27 -12.63 9.01
N MET A 190 7.41 -11.72 9.46
CA MET A 190 7.54 -10.30 9.17
C MET A 190 8.78 -9.70 9.87
N ASP A 191 8.99 -10.03 11.16
CA ASP A 191 10.12 -9.51 11.93
C ASP A 191 11.45 -9.97 11.31
N LEU A 192 11.57 -11.27 10.96
CA LEU A 192 12.73 -11.83 10.28
C LEU A 192 12.99 -11.15 8.92
N LEU A 193 11.92 -10.96 8.14
CA LEU A 193 11.99 -10.31 6.84
C LEU A 193 12.51 -8.87 6.92
N LEU A 194 12.05 -8.11 7.92
CA LEU A 194 12.50 -6.73 8.16
C LEU A 194 13.98 -6.72 8.59
N GLU A 195 14.36 -7.61 9.51
CA GLU A 195 15.75 -7.71 9.99
C GLU A 195 16.71 -8.06 8.86
N GLU A 196 16.41 -9.10 8.06
CA GLU A 196 17.22 -9.52 6.91
C GLU A 196 17.35 -8.42 5.84
N SER A 197 16.33 -7.55 5.71
CA SER A 197 16.32 -6.44 4.76
C SER A 197 16.94 -5.15 5.31
N GLY A 198 17.50 -5.15 6.53
CA GLY A 198 18.10 -3.98 7.17
C GLY A 198 17.10 -2.91 7.63
N CYS A 199 15.82 -3.27 7.76
CA CYS A 199 14.76 -2.38 8.23
C CYS A 199 14.56 -2.56 9.75
N THR A 200 14.90 -1.56 10.54
CA THR A 200 14.69 -1.62 12.00
C THR A 200 13.26 -1.24 12.35
N SER A 201 12.49 -2.19 12.88
CA SER A 201 11.13 -1.93 13.36
C SER A 201 11.16 -1.05 14.61
N THR A 202 10.43 0.07 14.60
CA THR A 202 10.33 1.02 15.72
C THR A 202 8.94 1.06 16.33
N ALA A 203 7.91 0.62 15.62
CA ALA A 203 6.56 0.45 16.11
C ALA A 203 5.84 -0.63 15.29
N LEU A 204 5.02 -1.44 15.98
CA LEU A 204 4.18 -2.49 15.39
C LEU A 204 2.79 -2.42 16.02
N GLU A 205 1.76 -2.40 15.18
CA GLU A 205 0.37 -2.51 15.59
C GLU A 205 -0.31 -3.64 14.81
N ARG A 206 -0.88 -4.61 15.52
CA ARG A 206 -1.72 -5.63 14.92
C ARG A 206 -3.14 -5.10 14.79
N LEU A 207 -3.55 -4.82 13.58
CA LEU A 207 -4.94 -4.57 13.22
C LEU A 207 -5.63 -5.90 12.94
N SER A 208 -6.97 -5.94 12.85
CA SER A 208 -7.71 -7.20 12.72
C SER A 208 -7.30 -8.04 11.50
N ARG A 209 -6.74 -7.44 10.46
CA ARG A 209 -6.39 -8.09 9.19
C ARG A 209 -4.95 -7.86 8.74
N ASP A 210 -4.29 -6.86 9.24
CA ASP A 210 -2.96 -6.45 8.83
C ASP A 210 -2.10 -6.19 10.06
N TYR A 211 -0.80 -6.46 9.95
CA TYR A 211 0.21 -5.80 10.76
C TYR A 211 0.52 -4.46 10.10
N LEU A 212 0.53 -3.38 10.85
CA LEU A 212 1.12 -2.12 10.42
C LEU A 212 2.43 -1.95 11.16
N VAL A 213 3.50 -1.68 10.43
CA VAL A 213 4.85 -1.54 10.99
C VAL A 213 5.44 -0.20 10.56
N HIS A 214 6.11 0.46 11.49
CA HIS A 214 6.95 1.62 11.22
C HIS A 214 8.41 1.22 11.38
N THR A 215 9.23 1.55 10.40
CA THR A 215 10.65 1.21 10.36
C THR A 215 11.50 2.46 10.25
N ARG A 216 12.74 2.36 10.75
CA ARG A 216 13.84 3.27 10.41
C ARG A 216 14.85 2.54 9.55
N HIS A 217 15.46 3.30 8.65
CA HIS A 217 16.50 2.82 7.76
C HIS A 217 17.79 3.55 8.12
N GLY A 218 18.87 2.80 8.26
CA GLY A 218 20.19 3.30 8.64
C GLY A 218 21.01 3.73 7.45
#